data_757835c55ea4b68477ad61c3a4da7167
#
_entry.id   757835c55ea4b68477ad61c3a4da7167
#
_cell.length_a   1.000
_cell.length_b   1.000
_cell.length_c   1.000
_cell.angle_alpha   90.00
_cell.angle_beta   90.00
_cell.angle_gamma   90.00
#
_symmetry.space_group_name_H-M   'P 1'
#
loop_
_entity.id
_entity.type
_entity.pdbx_description
1 polymer ?
#
loop_
_entity_poly.entity_id
_entity_poly.type
_entity_poly.pdbx_seq_one_letter_code
_entity_poly.pdbx_strand_id
1 'polypeptide(L)'
;MGRIDAQIKLRGYRIELEAIEAELVRIPGILEAACRVQGSGGREELAAWVVSAVADIDFSAIRNQLAERLPFYMVPSCYGRIDALPRTVGGKVKRDALPDQAPALSNDRPVVGPETELERCLVAAAAVVLDIPVTTISMDADFFLGLGGTSLLAAKWVSRLRMAELTAGVTVRDIYEARTIREIATRITPSEVESKLGEPSGTLDTPQKQFPLLISLLQGVVLLSELVFAAFGAAWFASLALPVVKLPPMVLLIGIPLFGLASAILWIVAFVLRAVVIKWLVIGRYTAGESGIWTLAGFRIWLVMHAVRQIPWGLVEGTFLVNVILRMLGARIGKGVHFHRGSLPILGGWDLLVIGDDAVIGQDAALEVLDLQRSCYVVRSVTLGDAASVGTRAVIDGGGTLPANSYLAPLSVLAADTAAQPSRTFSGIPAKDTGLPPEKPSVDGCKPLSEPLYALLKLSASAAIGGIETLAGFISLWLCSRLTGINVVAVLDAGKPYQVVMTALCAALAAVTVLPFLLLFEALAARVIGAIPAGSYPLRSLAFLRIWLTSGLVNSANRWLSGSLFWPVWLRLAGM
;
A
#
# COMPACT_ATOMS: atom_id res chain seq x y z
N MET A 1 32.66 -14.24 12.25
CA MET A 1 31.95 -14.86 13.39
C MET A 1 30.62 -15.38 12.89
N GLY A 2 30.51 -16.72 12.72
CA GLY A 2 29.27 -17.39 12.29
C GLY A 2 28.22 -17.29 13.41
N ARG A 3 26.94 -17.06 13.03
CA ARG A 3 25.80 -17.09 13.94
C ARG A 3 25.69 -18.46 14.61
N ILE A 4 25.42 -18.48 15.90
CA ILE A 4 25.30 -19.67 16.78
C ILE A 4 24.05 -20.48 16.44
N ASP A 5 23.10 -19.95 15.66
CA ASP A 5 21.84 -20.58 15.31
C ASP A 5 21.99 -21.35 13.99
N ALA A 6 21.55 -22.62 13.96
CA ALA A 6 21.49 -23.48 12.76
C ALA A 6 20.42 -22.99 11.73
N GLN A 7 20.24 -21.68 11.64
CA GLN A 7 19.34 -21.03 10.73
C GLN A 7 20.05 -20.61 9.44
N ILE A 8 19.45 -20.94 8.32
CA ILE A 8 19.94 -20.59 6.99
C ILE A 8 18.89 -19.78 6.23
N LYS A 9 19.35 -19.04 5.22
CA LYS A 9 18.46 -18.38 4.28
C LYS A 9 18.59 -19.10 2.93
N LEU A 10 17.53 -19.80 2.51
CA LEU A 10 17.50 -20.52 1.25
C LEU A 10 16.31 -20.00 0.41
N ARG A 11 16.57 -19.57 -0.81
CA ARG A 11 15.54 -19.09 -1.77
C ARG A 11 14.59 -18.02 -1.18
N GLY A 12 15.12 -17.18 -0.27
CA GLY A 12 14.34 -16.11 0.40
C GLY A 12 13.65 -16.53 1.71
N TYR A 13 13.55 -17.81 2.00
CA TYR A 13 12.97 -18.33 3.25
C TYR A 13 14.04 -18.51 4.34
N ARG A 14 13.65 -18.21 5.57
CA ARG A 14 14.46 -18.50 6.76
C ARG A 14 14.12 -19.91 7.23
N ILE A 15 15.08 -20.83 7.17
CA ILE A 15 14.91 -22.23 7.47
C ILE A 15 15.69 -22.59 8.72
N GLU A 16 15.03 -23.28 9.63
CA GLU A 16 15.62 -23.84 10.84
C GLU A 16 15.95 -25.32 10.58
N LEU A 17 17.22 -25.64 10.36
CA LEU A 17 17.64 -27.00 10.07
C LEU A 17 17.30 -27.98 11.19
N GLU A 18 17.42 -27.56 12.44
CA GLU A 18 17.11 -28.37 13.62
C GLU A 18 15.64 -28.78 13.71
N ALA A 19 14.71 -27.92 13.23
CA ALA A 19 13.28 -28.28 13.17
C ALA A 19 13.03 -29.42 12.18
N ILE A 20 13.72 -29.41 11.04
CA ILE A 20 13.62 -30.47 10.04
C ILE A 20 14.25 -31.78 10.57
N GLU A 21 15.42 -31.69 11.19
CA GLU A 21 16.13 -32.81 11.79
C GLU A 21 15.27 -33.44 12.89
N ALA A 22 14.58 -32.66 13.72
CA ALA A 22 13.69 -33.17 14.74
C ALA A 22 12.47 -33.92 14.18
N GLU A 23 11.88 -33.43 13.07
CA GLU A 23 10.78 -34.14 12.40
C GLU A 23 11.26 -35.45 11.71
N LEU A 24 12.46 -35.46 11.13
CA LEU A 24 13.07 -36.67 10.56
C LEU A 24 13.25 -37.75 11.61
N VAL A 25 13.78 -37.42 12.79
CA VAL A 25 14.02 -38.40 13.87
C VAL A 25 12.70 -38.94 14.48
N ARG A 26 11.57 -38.26 14.27
CA ARG A 26 10.25 -38.79 14.66
C ARG A 26 9.73 -39.90 13.75
N ILE A 27 10.33 -40.08 12.59
CA ILE A 27 9.93 -41.12 11.64
C ILE A 27 10.50 -42.46 12.13
N PRO A 28 9.68 -43.54 12.26
CA PRO A 28 10.14 -44.84 12.71
C PRO A 28 11.29 -45.36 11.84
N GLY A 29 12.36 -45.82 12.48
CA GLY A 29 13.53 -46.35 11.80
C GLY A 29 14.66 -45.35 11.57
N ILE A 30 14.45 -44.04 11.74
CA ILE A 30 15.51 -43.05 11.70
C ILE A 30 16.05 -42.82 13.12
N LEU A 31 17.35 -43.00 13.31
CA LEU A 31 18.03 -42.85 14.59
C LEU A 31 18.58 -41.46 14.77
N GLU A 32 19.22 -40.91 13.73
CA GLU A 32 19.78 -39.55 13.73
C GLU A 32 19.56 -38.92 12.33
N ALA A 33 19.48 -37.61 12.30
CA ALA A 33 19.38 -36.85 11.05
C ALA A 33 20.19 -35.54 11.13
N ALA A 34 20.73 -35.12 9.97
CA ALA A 34 21.38 -33.83 9.82
C ALA A 34 21.04 -33.22 8.46
N CYS A 35 20.79 -31.93 8.43
CA CYS A 35 20.45 -31.19 7.21
C CYS A 35 21.55 -30.17 6.85
N ARG A 36 21.77 -30.00 5.54
CA ARG A 36 22.69 -28.98 4.99
C ARG A 36 22.17 -28.50 3.64
N VAL A 37 22.51 -27.29 3.26
CA VAL A 37 22.35 -26.82 1.88
C VAL A 37 23.52 -27.31 1.05
N GLN A 38 23.23 -27.90 -0.12
CA GLN A 38 24.19 -28.28 -1.13
C GLN A 38 23.95 -27.52 -2.43
N GLY A 39 24.97 -27.41 -3.28
CA GLY A 39 24.92 -26.66 -4.54
C GLY A 39 25.41 -25.24 -4.40
N SER A 40 25.58 -24.55 -5.53
CA SER A 40 26.03 -23.14 -5.62
C SER A 40 25.45 -22.47 -6.86
N GLY A 41 25.51 -21.11 -6.91
CA GLY A 41 25.16 -20.36 -8.12
C GLY A 41 23.68 -20.34 -8.47
N GLY A 42 22.78 -20.36 -7.46
CA GLY A 42 21.32 -20.29 -7.69
C GLY A 42 20.63 -21.66 -7.83
N ARG A 43 21.38 -22.75 -7.74
CA ARG A 43 20.89 -24.12 -7.67
C ARG A 43 21.13 -24.73 -6.29
N GLU A 44 20.88 -23.95 -5.27
CA GLU A 44 21.02 -24.40 -3.89
C GLU A 44 19.82 -25.26 -3.50
N GLU A 45 20.09 -26.45 -2.92
CA GLU A 45 19.10 -27.46 -2.52
C GLU A 45 19.29 -27.84 -1.05
N LEU A 46 18.16 -28.14 -0.39
CA LEU A 46 18.16 -28.62 0.98
C LEU A 46 18.35 -30.15 0.93
N ALA A 47 19.41 -30.65 1.56
CA ALA A 47 19.74 -32.06 1.64
C ALA A 47 19.67 -32.56 3.09
N ALA A 48 19.18 -33.77 3.27
CA ALA A 48 19.10 -34.46 4.55
C ALA A 48 19.93 -35.78 4.50
N TRP A 49 20.75 -35.99 5.52
CA TRP A 49 21.43 -37.23 5.78
C TRP A 49 20.86 -37.91 7.01
N VAL A 50 20.53 -39.18 6.88
CA VAL A 50 19.91 -39.94 7.97
C VAL A 50 20.76 -41.16 8.35
N VAL A 51 20.82 -41.43 9.65
CA VAL A 51 21.30 -42.69 10.21
C VAL A 51 20.10 -43.56 10.50
N SER A 52 20.02 -44.73 9.96
CA SER A 52 18.86 -45.62 10.10
C SER A 52 19.24 -47.01 10.55
N ALA A 53 18.37 -47.61 11.37
CA ALA A 53 18.44 -49.00 11.77
C ALA A 53 18.00 -49.96 10.64
N VAL A 54 17.30 -49.48 9.62
CA VAL A 54 16.76 -50.26 8.50
C VAL A 54 17.69 -50.12 7.29
N ALA A 55 18.01 -51.23 6.63
CA ALA A 55 18.93 -51.24 5.50
C ALA A 55 18.32 -50.59 4.25
N ASP A 56 17.05 -50.79 4.01
CA ASP A 56 16.32 -50.26 2.86
C ASP A 56 15.35 -49.15 3.29
N ILE A 57 15.66 -47.94 2.89
CA ILE A 57 14.90 -46.73 3.28
C ILE A 57 14.16 -46.20 2.06
N ASP A 58 12.83 -46.10 2.15
CA ASP A 58 12.03 -45.39 1.17
C ASP A 58 12.04 -43.89 1.47
N PHE A 59 12.98 -43.16 0.86
CA PHE A 59 13.09 -41.72 0.98
C PHE A 59 11.88 -40.98 0.40
N SER A 60 11.14 -41.58 -0.54
CA SER A 60 9.93 -40.99 -1.09
C SER A 60 8.79 -40.96 -0.06
N ALA A 61 8.65 -42.04 0.71
CA ALA A 61 7.71 -42.13 1.82
C ALA A 61 8.07 -41.12 2.94
N ILE A 62 9.36 -40.98 3.28
CA ILE A 62 9.86 -40.02 4.25
C ILE A 62 9.52 -38.58 3.81
N ARG A 63 9.80 -38.23 2.55
CA ARG A 63 9.51 -36.94 1.98
C ARG A 63 8.01 -36.59 2.05
N ASN A 64 7.14 -37.54 1.73
CA ASN A 64 5.69 -37.35 1.80
C ASN A 64 5.22 -37.09 3.23
N GLN A 65 5.72 -37.84 4.21
CA GLN A 65 5.40 -37.63 5.63
C GLN A 65 5.89 -36.28 6.13
N LEU A 66 7.07 -35.82 5.71
CA LEU A 66 7.55 -34.48 6.04
C LEU A 66 6.70 -33.40 5.40
N ALA A 67 6.23 -33.58 4.17
CA ALA A 67 5.40 -32.64 3.44
C ALA A 67 4.01 -32.43 4.08
N GLU A 68 3.51 -33.38 4.87
CA GLU A 68 2.30 -33.25 5.66
C GLU A 68 2.48 -32.40 6.93
N ARG A 69 3.72 -32.32 7.45
CA ARG A 69 4.02 -31.71 8.77
C ARG A 69 4.80 -30.41 8.67
N LEU A 70 5.60 -30.25 7.63
CA LEU A 70 6.47 -29.09 7.42
C LEU A 70 5.99 -28.23 6.24
N PRO A 71 6.21 -26.92 6.29
CA PRO A 71 6.05 -26.07 5.12
C PRO A 71 6.90 -26.57 3.95
N PHE A 72 6.41 -26.46 2.72
CA PHE A 72 7.06 -26.99 1.51
C PHE A 72 8.53 -26.58 1.33
N TYR A 73 8.89 -25.38 1.75
CA TYR A 73 10.26 -24.84 1.65
C TYR A 73 11.23 -25.45 2.69
N MET A 74 10.72 -26.19 3.67
CA MET A 74 11.50 -26.91 4.68
C MET A 74 11.65 -28.41 4.37
N VAL A 75 10.99 -28.93 3.32
CA VAL A 75 11.09 -30.34 2.94
C VAL A 75 12.35 -30.52 2.09
N PRO A 76 13.31 -31.40 2.48
CA PRO A 76 14.52 -31.65 1.70
C PRO A 76 14.19 -32.23 0.32
N SER A 77 14.95 -31.82 -0.69
CA SER A 77 14.88 -32.39 -2.05
C SER A 77 15.84 -33.56 -2.28
N CYS A 78 16.90 -33.64 -1.47
CA CYS A 78 17.94 -34.62 -1.57
C CYS A 78 18.06 -35.39 -0.25
N TYR A 79 18.25 -36.70 -0.34
CA TYR A 79 18.38 -37.57 0.82
C TYR A 79 19.57 -38.52 0.67
N GLY A 80 20.31 -38.70 1.75
CA GLY A 80 21.40 -39.67 1.79
C GLY A 80 21.38 -40.46 3.09
N ARG A 81 21.77 -41.74 3.01
CA ARG A 81 22.04 -42.55 4.18
C ARG A 81 23.52 -42.51 4.52
N ILE A 82 23.83 -42.43 5.81
CA ILE A 82 25.18 -42.52 6.35
C ILE A 82 25.18 -43.42 7.59
N ASP A 83 26.31 -44.07 7.86
CA ASP A 83 26.44 -44.99 9.00
C ASP A 83 26.50 -44.25 10.33
N ALA A 84 27.09 -43.04 10.38
CA ALA A 84 27.14 -42.19 11.57
C ALA A 84 27.28 -40.73 11.15
N LEU A 85 26.69 -39.82 11.94
CA LEU A 85 26.84 -38.38 11.75
C LEU A 85 28.23 -37.89 12.22
N PRO A 86 28.97 -37.14 11.40
CA PRO A 86 30.24 -36.55 11.83
C PRO A 86 30.00 -35.55 12.97
N ARG A 87 30.75 -35.71 14.07
CA ARG A 87 30.60 -34.86 15.27
C ARG A 87 31.89 -34.14 15.61
N THR A 88 31.77 -32.99 16.22
CA THR A 88 32.85 -32.24 16.83
C THR A 88 33.28 -32.90 18.15
N VAL A 89 34.46 -32.53 18.71
CA VAL A 89 34.91 -32.98 20.02
C VAL A 89 33.87 -32.68 21.13
N GLY A 90 33.07 -31.66 20.98
CA GLY A 90 31.97 -31.33 21.89
C GLY A 90 30.63 -32.02 21.61
N GLY A 91 30.60 -33.05 20.74
CA GLY A 91 29.40 -33.86 20.44
C GLY A 91 28.40 -33.24 19.45
N LYS A 92 28.60 -31.98 18.99
CA LYS A 92 27.71 -31.33 18.01
C LYS A 92 27.96 -31.91 16.60
N VAL A 93 26.92 -32.00 15.79
CA VAL A 93 27.00 -32.40 14.38
C VAL A 93 27.87 -31.40 13.60
N LYS A 94 28.92 -31.92 12.95
CA LYS A 94 29.79 -31.13 12.07
C LYS A 94 29.24 -31.19 10.64
N ARG A 95 28.34 -30.25 10.31
CA ARG A 95 27.61 -30.20 9.02
C ARG A 95 28.53 -30.06 7.81
N ASP A 96 29.68 -29.37 7.98
CA ASP A 96 30.67 -29.23 6.89
C ASP A 96 31.41 -30.52 6.54
N ALA A 97 31.38 -31.53 7.41
CA ALA A 97 31.94 -32.85 7.19
C ALA A 97 30.93 -33.88 6.69
N LEU A 98 29.69 -33.48 6.43
CA LEU A 98 28.72 -34.33 5.73
C LEU A 98 29.17 -34.55 4.29
N PRO A 99 28.83 -35.69 3.64
CA PRO A 99 29.16 -35.97 2.23
C PRO A 99 28.73 -34.83 1.31
N ASP A 100 29.53 -34.54 0.28
CA ASP A 100 29.32 -33.35 -0.56
C ASP A 100 28.02 -33.36 -1.36
N GLN A 101 27.50 -34.54 -1.67
CA GLN A 101 26.25 -34.70 -2.40
C GLN A 101 25.39 -35.78 -1.79
N ALA A 102 24.18 -35.45 -1.42
CA ALA A 102 23.10 -36.42 -1.24
C ALA A 102 22.39 -36.59 -2.59
N PRO A 103 22.09 -37.84 -3.02
CA PRO A 103 21.37 -38.04 -4.27
C PRO A 103 20.00 -37.36 -4.23
N ALA A 104 19.65 -36.67 -5.31
CA ALA A 104 18.28 -36.20 -5.51
C ALA A 104 17.37 -37.43 -5.61
N LEU A 105 16.20 -37.36 -5.00
CA LEU A 105 15.21 -38.43 -5.20
C LEU A 105 14.86 -38.48 -6.68
N SER A 106 15.33 -39.52 -7.37
CA SER A 106 14.85 -39.82 -8.70
C SER A 106 13.36 -40.12 -8.60
N ASN A 107 12.54 -39.33 -9.28
CA ASN A 107 11.16 -39.68 -9.48
C ASN A 107 11.16 -40.82 -10.52
N ASP A 108 11.23 -42.08 -10.08
CA ASP A 108 11.07 -43.26 -10.93
C ASP A 108 9.64 -43.43 -11.50
N ARG A 109 8.84 -42.37 -11.40
CA ARG A 109 7.52 -42.32 -12.05
C ARG A 109 7.74 -42.07 -13.54
N PRO A 110 7.08 -42.83 -14.43
CA PRO A 110 7.15 -42.58 -15.86
C PRO A 110 6.74 -41.13 -16.14
N VAL A 111 7.50 -40.47 -17.00
CA VAL A 111 7.18 -39.10 -17.41
C VAL A 111 5.87 -39.15 -18.20
N VAL A 112 4.82 -38.61 -17.63
CA VAL A 112 3.52 -38.46 -18.30
C VAL A 112 3.57 -37.18 -19.13
N GLY A 113 3.54 -37.33 -20.45
CA GLY A 113 3.57 -36.21 -21.39
C GLY A 113 2.24 -35.46 -21.49
N PRO A 114 2.25 -34.26 -22.12
CA PRO A 114 1.04 -33.51 -22.39
C PRO A 114 0.20 -34.13 -23.51
N GLU A 115 -1.10 -34.23 -23.31
CA GLU A 115 -2.08 -34.76 -24.27
C GLU A 115 -2.77 -33.65 -25.08
N THR A 116 -3.18 -32.58 -24.41
CA THR A 116 -3.89 -31.46 -25.01
C THR A 116 -2.98 -30.33 -25.47
N GLU A 117 -3.47 -29.44 -26.32
CA GLU A 117 -2.72 -28.27 -26.76
C GLU A 117 -2.43 -27.30 -25.62
N LEU A 118 -3.40 -27.13 -24.70
CA LEU A 118 -3.25 -26.36 -23.49
C LEU A 118 -2.09 -26.91 -22.62
N GLU A 119 -2.06 -28.22 -22.40
CA GLU A 119 -1.00 -28.88 -21.63
C GLU A 119 0.37 -28.70 -22.29
N ARG A 120 0.44 -28.82 -23.63
CA ARG A 120 1.68 -28.56 -24.39
C ARG A 120 2.18 -27.11 -24.19
N CYS A 121 1.29 -26.13 -24.23
CA CYS A 121 1.65 -24.74 -23.95
C CYS A 121 2.16 -24.55 -22.51
N LEU A 122 1.50 -25.16 -21.52
CA LEU A 122 1.92 -25.09 -20.12
C LEU A 122 3.31 -25.69 -19.91
N VAL A 123 3.54 -26.91 -20.43
CA VAL A 123 4.83 -27.62 -20.33
C VAL A 123 5.93 -26.86 -21.07
N ALA A 124 5.68 -26.36 -22.29
CA ALA A 124 6.68 -25.64 -23.07
C ALA A 124 7.09 -24.33 -22.36
N ALA A 125 6.13 -23.60 -21.78
CA ALA A 125 6.42 -22.41 -21.00
C ALA A 125 7.19 -22.71 -19.70
N ALA A 126 6.85 -23.83 -19.00
CA ALA A 126 7.56 -24.29 -17.82
C ALA A 126 9.01 -24.68 -18.14
N ALA A 127 9.23 -25.43 -19.22
CA ALA A 127 10.55 -25.87 -19.68
C ALA A 127 11.52 -24.70 -19.87
N VAL A 128 11.05 -23.62 -20.50
CA VAL A 128 11.87 -22.41 -20.72
C VAL A 128 12.18 -21.69 -19.40
N VAL A 129 11.23 -21.63 -18.48
CA VAL A 129 11.41 -20.90 -17.21
C VAL A 129 12.27 -21.69 -16.23
N LEU A 130 12.15 -23.03 -16.24
CA LEU A 130 12.94 -23.94 -15.39
C LEU A 130 14.31 -24.29 -15.98
N ASP A 131 14.55 -23.95 -17.25
CA ASP A 131 15.76 -24.28 -18.00
C ASP A 131 16.04 -25.82 -18.03
N ILE A 132 14.96 -26.59 -18.31
CA ILE A 132 15.01 -28.05 -18.40
C ILE A 132 14.34 -28.53 -19.69
N PRO A 133 14.76 -29.70 -20.26
CA PRO A 133 14.12 -30.23 -21.47
C PRO A 133 12.63 -30.53 -21.25
N VAL A 134 11.80 -30.25 -22.26
CA VAL A 134 10.36 -30.56 -22.25
C VAL A 134 10.09 -32.03 -21.93
N THR A 135 10.96 -32.93 -22.42
CA THR A 135 10.84 -34.39 -22.24
C THR A 135 11.05 -34.86 -20.80
N THR A 136 11.60 -34.02 -19.93
CA THR A 136 11.83 -34.34 -18.51
C THR A 136 10.71 -33.86 -17.59
N ILE A 137 9.78 -33.08 -18.12
CA ILE A 137 8.66 -32.52 -17.35
C ILE A 137 7.48 -33.49 -17.40
N SER A 138 7.15 -34.09 -16.26
CA SER A 138 5.91 -34.86 -16.12
C SER A 138 4.74 -33.96 -15.76
N MET A 139 3.58 -34.19 -16.37
CA MET A 139 2.34 -33.51 -16.06
C MET A 139 1.92 -33.59 -14.59
N ASP A 140 2.29 -34.71 -13.93
CA ASP A 140 1.95 -34.98 -12.54
C ASP A 140 3.05 -34.59 -11.56
N ALA A 141 4.15 -33.98 -12.05
CA ALA A 141 5.22 -33.50 -11.21
C ALA A 141 4.81 -32.20 -10.50
N ASP A 142 5.08 -32.13 -9.20
CA ASP A 142 4.90 -30.92 -8.41
C ASP A 142 5.90 -29.86 -8.90
N PHE A 143 5.39 -28.67 -9.24
CA PHE A 143 6.19 -27.56 -9.75
C PHE A 143 7.32 -27.15 -8.80
N PHE A 144 7.04 -27.09 -7.49
CA PHE A 144 8.01 -26.66 -6.48
C PHE A 144 8.92 -27.78 -6.01
N LEU A 145 8.34 -28.94 -5.65
CA LEU A 145 9.08 -30.07 -5.07
C LEU A 145 9.70 -31.01 -6.12
N GLY A 146 9.01 -31.19 -7.27
CA GLY A 146 9.42 -32.13 -8.32
C GLY A 146 10.26 -31.49 -9.42
N LEU A 147 9.92 -30.26 -9.82
CA LEU A 147 10.58 -29.55 -10.93
C LEU A 147 11.56 -28.46 -10.46
N GLY A 148 11.73 -28.25 -9.16
CA GLY A 148 12.65 -27.24 -8.61
C GLY A 148 12.17 -25.78 -8.78
N GLY A 149 10.89 -25.56 -9.01
CA GLY A 149 10.28 -24.25 -9.13
C GLY A 149 10.43 -23.41 -7.85
N THR A 150 10.56 -22.11 -8.00
CA THR A 150 10.57 -21.13 -6.91
C THR A 150 9.45 -20.11 -7.11
N SER A 151 9.16 -19.29 -6.08
CA SER A 151 8.19 -18.20 -6.20
C SER A 151 8.49 -17.25 -7.37
N LEU A 152 9.79 -16.97 -7.61
CA LEU A 152 10.22 -16.14 -8.73
C LEU A 152 9.99 -16.83 -10.07
N LEU A 153 10.27 -18.13 -10.15
CA LEU A 153 10.06 -18.93 -11.36
C LEU A 153 8.57 -19.12 -11.64
N ALA A 154 7.73 -19.27 -10.61
CA ALA A 154 6.27 -19.28 -10.75
C ALA A 154 5.74 -17.96 -11.34
N ALA A 155 6.21 -16.82 -10.85
CA ALA A 155 5.86 -15.50 -11.39
C ALA A 155 6.33 -15.33 -12.84
N LYS A 156 7.56 -15.77 -13.18
CA LYS A 156 8.08 -15.76 -14.55
C LYS A 156 7.26 -16.68 -15.45
N TRP A 157 6.86 -17.85 -14.97
CA TRP A 157 6.03 -18.79 -15.71
C TRP A 157 4.68 -18.18 -16.04
N VAL A 158 3.98 -17.60 -15.07
CA VAL A 158 2.72 -16.87 -15.31
C VAL A 158 2.91 -15.71 -16.31
N SER A 159 3.98 -14.93 -16.17
CA SER A 159 4.26 -13.83 -17.10
C SER A 159 4.42 -14.33 -18.54
N ARG A 160 5.01 -15.51 -18.73
CA ARG A 160 5.16 -16.11 -20.04
C ARG A 160 3.85 -16.71 -20.56
N LEU A 161 3.06 -17.35 -19.68
CA LEU A 161 1.76 -17.91 -20.01
C LEU A 161 0.76 -16.85 -20.49
N ARG A 162 0.86 -15.64 -19.95
CA ARG A 162 0.02 -14.49 -20.37
C ARG A 162 0.24 -14.02 -21.81
N MET A 163 1.34 -14.46 -22.45
CA MET A 163 1.61 -14.13 -23.85
C MET A 163 0.82 -14.99 -24.84
N ALA A 164 0.25 -16.11 -24.40
CA ALA A 164 -0.55 -17.01 -25.23
C ALA A 164 -2.01 -16.97 -24.79
N GLU A 165 -2.93 -16.82 -25.76
CA GLU A 165 -4.38 -16.67 -25.48
C GLU A 165 -4.96 -17.82 -24.65
N LEU A 166 -4.55 -19.07 -24.95
CA LEU A 166 -5.00 -20.27 -24.24
C LEU A 166 -4.64 -20.33 -22.76
N THR A 167 -3.61 -19.60 -22.33
CA THR A 167 -3.06 -19.66 -20.97
C THR A 167 -3.08 -18.30 -20.25
N ALA A 168 -3.66 -17.27 -20.88
CA ALA A 168 -3.67 -15.89 -20.36
C ALA A 168 -4.36 -15.75 -19.00
N GLY A 169 -5.30 -16.64 -18.68
CA GLY A 169 -6.03 -16.65 -17.42
C GLY A 169 -5.29 -17.22 -16.21
N VAL A 170 -4.13 -17.87 -16.40
CA VAL A 170 -3.37 -18.48 -15.31
C VAL A 170 -2.80 -17.42 -14.38
N THR A 171 -3.00 -17.61 -13.09
CA THR A 171 -2.46 -16.73 -12.03
C THR A 171 -1.36 -17.45 -11.24
N VAL A 172 -0.54 -16.67 -10.53
CA VAL A 172 0.46 -17.22 -9.62
C VAL A 172 -0.21 -18.07 -8.53
N ARG A 173 -1.41 -17.68 -8.11
CA ARG A 173 -2.21 -18.41 -7.14
C ARG A 173 -2.57 -19.81 -7.61
N ASP A 174 -2.94 -19.96 -8.89
CA ASP A 174 -3.30 -21.26 -9.46
C ASP A 174 -2.11 -22.23 -9.40
N ILE A 175 -0.87 -21.75 -9.60
CA ILE A 175 0.33 -22.56 -9.47
C ILE A 175 0.55 -23.04 -8.03
N TYR A 176 0.29 -22.16 -7.04
CA TYR A 176 0.44 -22.53 -5.62
C TYR A 176 -0.61 -23.50 -5.14
N GLU A 177 -1.84 -23.39 -5.62
CA GLU A 177 -2.97 -24.22 -5.20
C GLU A 177 -2.99 -25.58 -5.92
N ALA A 178 -2.74 -25.58 -7.24
CA ALA A 178 -2.77 -26.80 -8.05
C ALA A 178 -1.48 -27.62 -7.95
N ARG A 179 -0.33 -26.94 -7.88
CA ARG A 179 1.01 -27.52 -7.75
C ARG A 179 1.49 -28.40 -8.90
N THR A 180 0.62 -29.11 -9.62
CA THR A 180 0.96 -29.93 -10.80
C THR A 180 0.44 -29.28 -12.08
N ILE A 181 1.12 -29.54 -13.20
CA ILE A 181 0.71 -28.97 -14.50
C ILE A 181 -0.66 -29.52 -14.92
N ARG A 182 -0.94 -30.79 -14.64
CA ARG A 182 -2.22 -31.43 -14.90
C ARG A 182 -3.37 -30.74 -14.16
N GLU A 183 -3.17 -30.44 -12.88
CA GLU A 183 -4.20 -29.82 -12.07
C GLU A 183 -4.40 -28.34 -12.46
N ILE A 184 -3.33 -27.66 -12.91
CA ILE A 184 -3.45 -26.33 -13.52
C ILE A 184 -4.27 -26.41 -14.80
N ALA A 185 -4.00 -27.38 -15.68
CA ALA A 185 -4.74 -27.56 -16.92
C ALA A 185 -6.22 -27.86 -16.70
N THR A 186 -6.56 -28.66 -15.67
CA THR A 186 -7.98 -28.96 -15.34
C THR A 186 -8.74 -27.77 -14.77
N ARG A 187 -8.05 -26.86 -14.06
CA ARG A 187 -8.64 -25.63 -13.55
C ARG A 187 -8.91 -24.59 -14.64
N ILE A 188 -8.13 -24.63 -15.72
CA ILE A 188 -8.33 -23.81 -16.91
C ILE A 188 -9.37 -24.49 -17.81
N THR A 189 -10.62 -24.59 -17.37
CA THR A 189 -11.68 -25.09 -18.26
C THR A 189 -11.93 -24.09 -19.39
N PRO A 190 -12.16 -24.56 -20.63
CA PRO A 190 -12.52 -23.68 -21.76
C PRO A 190 -13.72 -22.75 -21.45
N SER A 191 -14.65 -23.21 -20.62
CA SER A 191 -15.79 -22.44 -20.12
C SER A 191 -15.41 -21.29 -19.18
N GLU A 192 -14.33 -21.41 -18.41
CA GLU A 192 -13.81 -20.31 -17.58
C GLU A 192 -12.90 -19.36 -18.36
N VAL A 193 -12.25 -19.84 -19.40
CA VAL A 193 -11.55 -18.98 -20.37
C VAL A 193 -12.58 -18.22 -21.22
N GLU A 194 -13.66 -18.85 -21.64
CA GLU A 194 -14.78 -18.19 -22.29
C GLU A 194 -15.61 -17.34 -21.32
N SER A 195 -15.77 -17.69 -20.02
CA SER A 195 -16.49 -16.86 -19.07
C SER A 195 -15.62 -15.75 -18.47
N LYS A 196 -14.30 -15.94 -18.33
CA LYS A 196 -13.34 -14.86 -17.98
C LYS A 196 -12.89 -14.04 -19.19
N LEU A 197 -12.98 -14.58 -20.40
CA LEU A 197 -12.94 -13.86 -21.68
C LEU A 197 -14.34 -13.44 -22.13
N GLY A 198 -15.41 -14.03 -21.62
CA GLY A 198 -16.80 -13.85 -22.01
C GLY A 198 -17.68 -13.14 -21.00
N GLU A 199 -17.21 -12.78 -19.79
CA GLU A 199 -17.69 -11.54 -19.22
C GLU A 199 -17.01 -10.42 -20.00
N PRO A 200 -17.75 -9.64 -20.74
CA PRO A 200 -17.26 -8.36 -21.18
C PRO A 200 -17.14 -7.51 -19.89
N SER A 201 -16.00 -7.46 -19.27
CA SER A 201 -15.51 -6.18 -18.78
C SER A 201 -15.73 -5.28 -19.97
N GLY A 202 -16.79 -4.45 -19.94
CA GLY A 202 -17.32 -3.72 -21.09
C GLY A 202 -16.26 -3.46 -22.14
N THR A 203 -16.19 -4.33 -23.12
CA THR A 203 -15.20 -4.26 -24.17
C THR A 203 -15.44 -2.94 -24.88
N LEU A 204 -14.49 -2.04 -24.75
CA LEU A 204 -14.27 -1.05 -25.79
C LEU A 204 -13.90 -1.81 -27.06
N ASP A 205 -14.87 -2.55 -27.66
CA ASP A 205 -14.75 -3.21 -28.96
C ASP A 205 -14.68 -2.21 -30.11
N THR A 206 -14.70 -0.92 -29.81
CA THR A 206 -14.29 0.12 -30.74
C THR A 206 -12.91 0.61 -30.31
N PRO A 207 -11.87 0.49 -31.15
CA PRO A 207 -10.57 1.07 -30.88
C PRO A 207 -10.75 2.58 -30.67
N GLN A 208 -10.79 3.01 -29.41
CA GLN A 208 -10.85 4.45 -29.10
C GLN A 208 -9.63 5.10 -29.72
N LYS A 209 -9.84 6.09 -30.59
CA LYS A 209 -8.76 6.86 -31.18
C LYS A 209 -7.93 7.47 -30.06
N GLN A 210 -6.68 7.05 -29.94
CA GLN A 210 -5.73 7.55 -28.93
C GLN A 210 -4.94 8.72 -29.53
N PHE A 211 -4.81 9.78 -28.76
CA PHE A 211 -4.12 11.00 -29.15
C PHE A 211 -3.03 11.39 -28.11
N PRO A 212 -1.98 10.58 -27.92
CA PRO A 212 -1.04 10.80 -26.81
C PRO A 212 -0.37 12.18 -26.84
N LEU A 213 0.07 12.66 -28.00
CA LEU A 213 0.68 13.99 -28.12
C LEU A 213 -0.31 15.12 -27.79
N LEU A 214 -1.55 15.04 -28.33
CA LEU A 214 -2.57 16.06 -28.05
C LEU A 214 -2.92 16.10 -26.56
N ILE A 215 -3.13 14.94 -25.96
CA ILE A 215 -3.45 14.84 -24.53
C ILE A 215 -2.30 15.40 -23.67
N SER A 216 -1.05 15.05 -23.99
CA SER A 216 0.14 15.58 -23.28
C SER A 216 0.25 17.10 -23.42
N LEU A 217 -0.02 17.66 -24.60
CA LEU A 217 -0.04 19.10 -24.82
C LEU A 217 -1.15 19.79 -24.01
N LEU A 218 -2.37 19.22 -24.00
CA LEU A 218 -3.47 19.76 -23.21
C LEU A 218 -3.16 19.72 -21.71
N GLN A 219 -2.57 18.63 -21.21
CA GLN A 219 -2.10 18.53 -19.82
C GLN A 219 -1.02 19.59 -19.53
N GLY A 220 -0.06 19.76 -20.45
CA GLY A 220 0.99 20.79 -20.34
C GLY A 220 0.42 22.21 -20.25
N VAL A 221 -0.59 22.53 -21.07
CA VAL A 221 -1.29 23.84 -21.03
C VAL A 221 -1.97 24.06 -19.68
N VAL A 222 -2.67 23.03 -19.14
CA VAL A 222 -3.31 23.12 -17.83
C VAL A 222 -2.27 23.37 -16.74
N LEU A 223 -1.19 22.59 -16.70
CA LEU A 223 -0.12 22.74 -15.71
C LEU A 223 0.56 24.11 -15.81
N LEU A 224 0.82 24.58 -17.03
CA LEU A 224 1.40 25.92 -17.25
C LEU A 224 0.46 27.02 -16.79
N SER A 225 -0.84 26.93 -17.09
CA SER A 225 -1.83 27.89 -16.61
C SER A 225 -1.89 27.95 -15.09
N GLU A 226 -1.79 26.81 -14.41
CA GLU A 226 -1.75 26.75 -12.94
C GLU A 226 -0.48 27.37 -12.37
N LEU A 227 0.68 27.16 -13.00
CA LEU A 227 1.93 27.80 -12.61
C LEU A 227 1.80 29.32 -12.71
N VAL A 228 1.20 29.81 -13.80
CA VAL A 228 0.94 31.26 -13.99
C VAL A 228 -0.02 31.78 -12.92
N PHE A 229 -1.12 31.09 -12.65
CA PHE A 229 -2.06 31.47 -11.57
C PHE A 229 -1.39 31.43 -10.19
N ALA A 230 -0.56 30.42 -9.91
CA ALA A 230 0.19 30.33 -8.66
C ALA A 230 1.17 31.52 -8.50
N ALA A 231 1.87 31.89 -9.58
CA ALA A 231 2.78 33.05 -9.60
C ALA A 231 2.03 34.36 -9.33
N PHE A 232 0.88 34.58 -10.01
CA PHE A 232 0.02 35.73 -9.73
C PHE A 232 -0.52 35.73 -8.30
N GLY A 233 -0.98 34.58 -7.81
CA GLY A 233 -1.44 34.42 -6.42
C GLY A 233 -0.35 34.73 -5.40
N ALA A 234 0.88 34.25 -5.64
CA ALA A 234 2.03 34.52 -4.79
C ALA A 234 2.41 36.02 -4.81
N ALA A 235 2.43 36.66 -5.99
CA ALA A 235 2.69 38.09 -6.12
C ALA A 235 1.62 38.93 -5.41
N TRP A 236 0.35 38.58 -5.59
CA TRP A 236 -0.77 39.26 -4.92
C TRP A 236 -0.71 39.06 -3.40
N PHE A 237 -0.45 37.85 -2.92
CA PHE A 237 -0.26 37.55 -1.50
C PHE A 237 0.92 38.34 -0.92
N ALA A 238 2.05 38.38 -1.64
CA ALA A 238 3.21 39.15 -1.25
C ALA A 238 2.86 40.67 -1.14
N SER A 239 2.08 41.21 -2.05
CA SER A 239 1.65 42.63 -2.01
C SER A 239 0.79 42.94 -0.79
N LEU A 240 -0.02 41.98 -0.31
CA LEU A 240 -0.80 42.12 0.92
C LEU A 240 0.04 41.88 2.18
N ALA A 241 1.02 40.97 2.13
CA ALA A 241 1.86 40.63 3.28
C ALA A 241 2.95 41.67 3.56
N LEU A 242 3.48 42.35 2.53
CA LEU A 242 4.53 43.36 2.69
C LEU A 242 4.18 44.53 3.63
N PRO A 243 2.97 45.13 3.59
CA PRO A 243 2.56 46.14 4.58
C PRO A 243 2.47 45.58 6.00
N VAL A 244 2.04 44.30 6.13
CA VAL A 244 1.87 43.61 7.41
C VAL A 244 3.21 43.39 8.10
N VAL A 245 4.28 43.09 7.35
CA VAL A 245 5.65 42.89 7.89
C VAL A 245 6.20 44.15 8.56
N LYS A 246 5.66 45.33 8.22
CA LYS A 246 6.03 46.62 8.82
C LYS A 246 5.31 46.89 10.15
N LEU A 247 4.36 46.07 10.57
CA LEU A 247 3.62 46.22 11.80
C LEU A 247 4.47 45.86 13.04
N PRO A 248 4.14 46.37 14.22
CA PRO A 248 4.82 46.01 15.46
C PRO A 248 4.77 44.52 15.73
N PRO A 249 5.82 43.89 16.32
CA PRO A 249 5.89 42.45 16.57
C PRO A 249 4.71 41.89 17.35
N MET A 250 4.11 42.63 18.25
CA MET A 250 2.92 42.24 19.01
C MET A 250 1.70 42.04 18.11
N VAL A 251 1.54 42.88 17.09
CA VAL A 251 0.43 42.78 16.11
C VAL A 251 0.66 41.58 15.19
N LEU A 252 1.90 41.32 14.84
CA LEU A 252 2.27 40.13 14.03
C LEU A 252 1.97 38.84 14.76
N LEU A 253 2.22 38.76 16.07
CA LEU A 253 2.00 37.54 16.87
C LEU A 253 0.53 37.07 16.84
N ILE A 254 -0.43 38.01 16.83
CA ILE A 254 -1.87 37.71 16.79
C ILE A 254 -2.39 37.75 15.35
N GLY A 255 -1.92 38.72 14.56
CA GLY A 255 -2.39 38.97 13.20
C GLY A 255 -2.05 37.83 12.22
N ILE A 256 -0.85 37.23 12.29
CA ILE A 256 -0.45 36.15 11.39
C ILE A 256 -1.31 34.88 11.57
N PRO A 257 -1.56 34.35 12.78
CA PRO A 257 -2.47 33.24 12.97
C PRO A 257 -3.90 33.48 12.50
N LEU A 258 -4.46 34.69 12.80
CA LEU A 258 -5.81 35.06 12.36
C LEU A 258 -5.90 35.18 10.83
N PHE A 259 -4.91 35.84 10.21
CA PHE A 259 -4.82 35.93 8.76
C PHE A 259 -4.62 34.58 8.13
N GLY A 260 -3.79 33.70 8.73
CA GLY A 260 -3.60 32.33 8.31
C GLY A 260 -4.89 31.51 8.35
N LEU A 261 -5.70 31.64 9.41
CA LEU A 261 -6.99 30.98 9.51
C LEU A 261 -7.98 31.48 8.45
N ALA A 262 -8.10 32.82 8.30
CA ALA A 262 -8.97 33.42 7.29
C ALA A 262 -8.56 33.00 5.87
N SER A 263 -7.24 33.00 5.59
CA SER A 263 -6.68 32.55 4.31
C SER A 263 -6.97 31.06 4.07
N ALA A 264 -6.77 30.21 5.08
CA ALA A 264 -7.03 28.77 4.97
C ALA A 264 -8.50 28.49 4.63
N ILE A 265 -9.45 29.19 5.28
CA ILE A 265 -10.87 29.06 4.98
C ILE A 265 -11.16 29.49 3.54
N LEU A 266 -10.63 30.65 3.12
CA LEU A 266 -10.81 31.16 1.75
C LEU A 266 -10.25 30.20 0.72
N TRP A 267 -9.07 29.64 0.94
CA TRP A 267 -8.43 28.66 0.08
C TRP A 267 -9.26 27.38 -0.03
N ILE A 268 -9.74 26.83 1.11
CA ILE A 268 -10.61 25.65 1.10
C ILE A 268 -11.83 25.91 0.22
N VAL A 269 -12.54 27.03 0.46
CA VAL A 269 -13.75 27.38 -0.30
C VAL A 269 -13.44 27.54 -1.78
N ALA A 270 -12.37 28.28 -2.13
CA ALA A 270 -12.00 28.52 -3.52
C ALA A 270 -11.65 27.24 -4.27
N PHE A 271 -10.81 26.36 -3.68
CA PHE A 271 -10.43 25.10 -4.32
C PHE A 271 -11.60 24.11 -4.40
N VAL A 272 -12.46 24.03 -3.39
CA VAL A 272 -13.65 23.18 -3.42
C VAL A 272 -14.61 23.67 -4.50
N LEU A 273 -14.92 24.96 -4.57
CA LEU A 273 -15.81 25.51 -5.60
C LEU A 273 -15.23 25.28 -7.00
N ARG A 274 -13.93 25.54 -7.19
CA ARG A 274 -13.23 25.26 -8.46
C ARG A 274 -13.36 23.80 -8.86
N ALA A 275 -13.08 22.87 -7.95
CA ALA A 275 -13.12 21.44 -8.22
C ALA A 275 -14.55 20.98 -8.57
N VAL A 276 -15.56 21.47 -7.82
CA VAL A 276 -16.97 21.17 -8.09
C VAL A 276 -17.40 21.73 -9.46
N VAL A 277 -17.07 22.99 -9.75
CA VAL A 277 -17.39 23.61 -11.05
C VAL A 277 -16.74 22.82 -12.20
N ILE A 278 -15.46 22.52 -12.11
CA ILE A 278 -14.73 21.74 -13.13
C ILE A 278 -15.38 20.35 -13.28
N LYS A 279 -15.69 19.65 -12.18
CA LYS A 279 -16.35 18.34 -12.23
C LYS A 279 -17.68 18.38 -12.99
N TRP A 280 -18.53 19.32 -12.64
CA TRP A 280 -19.88 19.40 -13.24
C TRP A 280 -19.87 19.93 -14.68
N LEU A 281 -18.95 20.83 -15.04
CA LEU A 281 -18.82 21.32 -16.41
C LEU A 281 -18.13 20.33 -17.33
N VAL A 282 -17.12 19.60 -16.86
CA VAL A 282 -16.25 18.76 -17.70
C VAL A 282 -16.82 17.34 -17.85
N ILE A 283 -17.26 16.72 -16.76
CA ILE A 283 -17.75 15.33 -16.76
C ILE A 283 -19.28 15.30 -16.59
N GLY A 284 -19.84 16.15 -15.73
CA GLY A 284 -21.21 16.02 -15.27
C GLY A 284 -21.34 14.84 -14.30
N ARG A 285 -22.03 13.79 -14.69
CA ARG A 285 -22.16 12.56 -13.90
C ARG A 285 -21.23 11.47 -14.42
N TYR A 286 -20.52 10.82 -13.52
CA TYR A 286 -19.79 9.61 -13.83
C TYR A 286 -20.75 8.47 -14.10
N THR A 287 -20.43 7.67 -15.11
CA THR A 287 -21.10 6.42 -15.44
C THR A 287 -20.09 5.27 -15.36
N ALA A 288 -20.56 4.08 -14.99
CA ALA A 288 -19.71 2.90 -15.00
C ALA A 288 -19.21 2.62 -16.43
N GLY A 289 -17.95 2.27 -16.56
CA GLY A 289 -17.31 1.99 -17.84
C GLY A 289 -15.80 2.22 -17.84
N GLU A 290 -15.21 2.07 -19.00
CA GLU A 290 -13.77 2.18 -19.20
C GLU A 290 -13.44 3.33 -20.17
N SER A 291 -12.36 4.04 -19.92
CA SER A 291 -11.89 5.15 -20.76
C SER A 291 -10.38 5.12 -20.87
N GLY A 292 -9.84 5.03 -22.08
CA GLY A 292 -8.39 5.07 -22.29
C GLY A 292 -7.76 6.38 -21.81
N ILE A 293 -6.57 6.32 -21.20
CA ILE A 293 -5.88 7.51 -20.66
C ILE A 293 -5.53 8.53 -21.75
N TRP A 294 -5.24 8.07 -22.99
CA TRP A 294 -4.86 8.90 -24.14
C TRP A 294 -6.04 9.34 -24.98
N THR A 295 -7.24 9.34 -24.41
CA THR A 295 -8.48 9.80 -25.07
C THR A 295 -8.93 11.12 -24.47
N LEU A 296 -9.84 11.83 -25.16
CA LEU A 296 -10.45 13.04 -24.60
C LEU A 296 -11.27 12.73 -23.33
N ALA A 297 -11.91 11.56 -23.26
CA ALA A 297 -12.59 11.11 -22.04
C ALA A 297 -11.61 10.92 -20.89
N GLY A 298 -10.47 10.27 -21.13
CA GLY A 298 -9.39 10.13 -20.14
C GLY A 298 -8.82 11.47 -19.70
N PHE A 299 -8.61 12.42 -20.63
CA PHE A 299 -8.19 13.79 -20.27
C PHE A 299 -9.21 14.49 -19.37
N ARG A 300 -10.51 14.36 -19.62
CA ARG A 300 -11.57 14.94 -18.77
C ARG A 300 -11.52 14.36 -17.35
N ILE A 301 -11.34 13.06 -17.22
CA ILE A 301 -11.16 12.39 -15.90
C ILE A 301 -9.91 12.93 -15.21
N TRP A 302 -8.77 12.98 -15.91
CA TRP A 302 -7.53 13.50 -15.38
C TRP A 302 -7.66 14.96 -14.89
N LEU A 303 -8.33 15.84 -15.66
CA LEU A 303 -8.52 17.25 -15.32
C LEU A 303 -9.32 17.42 -14.03
N VAL A 304 -10.41 16.66 -13.88
CA VAL A 304 -11.22 16.70 -12.67
C VAL A 304 -10.46 16.13 -11.47
N MET A 305 -9.79 14.99 -11.64
CA MET A 305 -8.95 14.40 -10.61
C MET A 305 -7.85 15.37 -10.15
N HIS A 306 -7.20 16.06 -11.11
CA HIS A 306 -6.17 17.05 -10.83
C HIS A 306 -6.73 18.23 -10.01
N ALA A 307 -7.89 18.76 -10.38
CA ALA A 307 -8.55 19.82 -9.64
C ALA A 307 -8.95 19.42 -8.20
N VAL A 308 -9.47 18.20 -8.02
CA VAL A 308 -9.87 17.69 -6.70
C VAL A 308 -8.66 17.42 -5.81
N ARG A 309 -7.55 16.95 -6.35
CA ARG A 309 -6.30 16.76 -5.59
C ARG A 309 -5.73 18.05 -4.99
N GLN A 310 -6.06 19.19 -5.57
CA GLN A 310 -5.60 20.49 -5.07
C GLN A 310 -6.41 21.00 -3.87
N ILE A 311 -7.55 20.40 -3.54
CA ILE A 311 -8.28 20.70 -2.29
C ILE A 311 -7.33 20.39 -1.12
N PRO A 312 -7.18 21.30 -0.14
CA PRO A 312 -6.30 21.08 1.01
C PRO A 312 -6.93 20.08 1.99
N TRP A 313 -7.01 18.82 1.58
CA TRP A 313 -7.67 17.74 2.31
C TRP A 313 -7.19 17.58 3.75
N GLY A 314 -5.89 17.80 4.02
CA GLY A 314 -5.32 17.71 5.36
C GLY A 314 -5.99 18.62 6.39
N LEU A 315 -6.56 19.75 5.95
CA LEU A 315 -7.29 20.66 6.83
C LEU A 315 -8.71 20.16 7.17
N VAL A 316 -9.40 19.56 6.20
CA VAL A 316 -10.80 19.13 6.34
C VAL A 316 -10.96 17.64 6.70
N GLU A 317 -9.95 16.83 6.46
CA GLU A 317 -9.94 15.39 6.74
C GLU A 317 -10.29 15.08 8.20
N GLY A 318 -11.12 14.05 8.45
CA GLY A 318 -11.63 13.69 9.78
C GLY A 318 -12.71 14.65 10.32
N THR A 319 -13.21 15.57 9.49
CA THR A 319 -14.35 16.42 9.82
C THR A 319 -15.54 16.14 8.91
N PHE A 320 -16.74 16.60 9.27
CA PHE A 320 -17.94 16.45 8.44
C PHE A 320 -17.84 17.21 7.09
N LEU A 321 -16.90 18.14 6.97
CA LEU A 321 -16.69 18.90 5.72
C LEU A 321 -16.30 17.97 4.55
N VAL A 322 -15.59 16.88 4.82
CA VAL A 322 -15.30 15.86 3.82
C VAL A 322 -16.60 15.32 3.20
N ASN A 323 -17.58 14.98 4.05
CA ASN A 323 -18.86 14.43 3.60
C ASN A 323 -19.63 15.46 2.75
N VAL A 324 -19.56 16.75 3.12
CA VAL A 324 -20.16 17.85 2.36
C VAL A 324 -19.49 17.95 0.98
N ILE A 325 -18.15 17.98 0.93
CA ILE A 325 -17.39 18.08 -0.32
C ILE A 325 -17.68 16.90 -1.24
N LEU A 326 -17.67 15.66 -0.71
CA LEU A 326 -17.96 14.47 -1.50
C LEU A 326 -19.39 14.47 -2.06
N ARG A 327 -20.39 14.96 -1.28
CA ARG A 327 -21.77 15.13 -1.78
C ARG A 327 -21.82 16.18 -2.89
N MET A 328 -21.09 17.29 -2.78
CA MET A 328 -20.99 18.31 -3.84
C MET A 328 -20.37 17.76 -5.12
N LEU A 329 -19.45 16.79 -4.99
CA LEU A 329 -18.84 16.07 -6.11
C LEU A 329 -19.76 14.97 -6.69
N GLY A 330 -20.90 14.65 -6.06
CA GLY A 330 -21.90 13.71 -6.56
C GLY A 330 -22.06 12.42 -5.75
N ALA A 331 -21.26 12.17 -4.72
CA ALA A 331 -21.38 10.97 -3.89
C ALA A 331 -22.63 11.00 -3.01
N ARG A 332 -23.20 9.82 -2.77
CA ARG A 332 -24.28 9.63 -1.81
C ARG A 332 -23.70 9.19 -0.48
N ILE A 333 -23.52 10.14 0.42
CA ILE A 333 -22.91 9.91 1.74
C ILE A 333 -23.97 10.11 2.82
N GLY A 334 -24.14 9.14 3.71
CA GLY A 334 -25.05 9.18 4.85
C GLY A 334 -24.63 10.17 5.95
N LYS A 335 -25.36 10.17 7.04
CA LYS A 335 -25.05 10.97 8.24
C LYS A 335 -24.00 10.24 9.08
N GLY A 336 -23.19 10.97 9.83
CA GLY A 336 -22.24 10.39 10.78
C GLY A 336 -21.06 9.63 10.16
N VAL A 337 -20.92 9.61 8.83
CA VAL A 337 -19.83 8.91 8.14
C VAL A 337 -18.48 9.50 8.53
N HIS A 338 -17.53 8.64 8.90
CA HIS A 338 -16.20 9.03 9.30
C HIS A 338 -15.14 8.45 8.37
N PHE A 339 -14.37 9.33 7.75
CA PHE A 339 -13.15 8.98 7.00
C PHE A 339 -11.93 9.21 7.87
N HIS A 340 -11.17 8.15 8.10
CA HIS A 340 -9.88 8.28 8.78
C HIS A 340 -8.82 8.84 7.81
N ARG A 341 -7.63 9.18 8.35
CA ARG A 341 -6.53 9.74 7.55
C ARG A 341 -6.14 8.80 6.40
N GLY A 342 -5.92 9.37 5.21
CA GLY A 342 -5.49 8.62 4.03
C GLY A 342 -6.55 7.79 3.31
N SER A 343 -7.83 7.82 3.77
CA SER A 343 -8.90 6.98 3.21
C SER A 343 -9.85 7.70 2.24
N LEU A 344 -9.49 8.90 1.79
CA LEU A 344 -10.38 9.71 0.95
C LEU A 344 -10.42 9.22 -0.49
N PRO A 345 -11.61 9.04 -1.10
CA PRO A 345 -11.78 8.65 -2.50
C PRO A 345 -11.55 9.86 -3.44
N ILE A 346 -10.30 10.31 -3.54
CA ILE A 346 -9.93 11.54 -4.29
C ILE A 346 -9.70 11.32 -5.79
N LEU A 347 -9.74 10.07 -6.27
CA LEU A 347 -9.45 9.74 -7.67
C LEU A 347 -10.59 10.07 -8.63
N GLY A 348 -11.84 9.88 -8.21
CA GLY A 348 -13.01 10.14 -9.07
C GLY A 348 -14.14 9.15 -8.86
N GLY A 349 -15.16 9.18 -9.77
CA GLY A 349 -16.27 8.24 -9.75
C GLY A 349 -17.34 8.50 -8.68
N TRP A 350 -17.34 9.66 -8.05
CA TRP A 350 -18.17 9.96 -6.86
C TRP A 350 -19.67 9.68 -7.04
N ASP A 351 -20.23 9.87 -8.24
CA ASP A 351 -21.65 9.58 -8.52
C ASP A 351 -22.00 8.09 -8.34
N LEU A 352 -21.00 7.20 -8.34
CA LEU A 352 -21.13 5.76 -8.15
C LEU A 352 -20.72 5.30 -6.74
N LEU A 353 -20.41 6.24 -5.85
CA LEU A 353 -20.09 5.98 -4.46
C LEU A 353 -21.32 6.19 -3.57
N VAL A 354 -21.72 5.11 -2.89
CA VAL A 354 -22.83 5.13 -1.94
C VAL A 354 -22.34 4.66 -0.58
N ILE A 355 -22.49 5.48 0.45
CA ILE A 355 -22.11 5.16 1.82
C ILE A 355 -23.30 5.46 2.73
N GLY A 356 -23.74 4.46 3.49
CA GLY A 356 -24.84 4.55 4.44
C GLY A 356 -24.49 5.36 5.71
N ASP A 357 -25.46 5.49 6.58
CA ASP A 357 -25.31 6.24 7.84
C ASP A 357 -24.31 5.55 8.80
N ASP A 358 -23.58 6.36 9.58
CA ASP A 358 -22.65 5.91 10.64
C ASP A 358 -21.55 4.93 10.16
N ALA A 359 -21.26 4.91 8.87
CA ALA A 359 -20.17 4.09 8.33
C ALA A 359 -18.79 4.67 8.72
N VAL A 360 -17.81 3.78 8.97
CA VAL A 360 -16.45 4.15 9.36
C VAL A 360 -15.45 3.58 8.36
N ILE A 361 -14.66 4.44 7.76
CA ILE A 361 -13.60 4.06 6.83
C ILE A 361 -12.26 4.23 7.54
N GLY A 362 -11.56 3.12 7.78
CA GLY A 362 -10.30 3.06 8.52
C GLY A 362 -9.15 3.76 7.83
N GLN A 363 -8.03 3.89 8.55
CA GLN A 363 -6.85 4.56 8.05
C GLN A 363 -6.29 3.88 6.80
N ASP A 364 -5.91 4.68 5.79
CA ASP A 364 -5.35 4.21 4.52
C ASP A 364 -6.21 3.16 3.80
N ALA A 365 -7.49 3.01 4.15
CA ALA A 365 -8.42 2.14 3.42
C ALA A 365 -8.77 2.75 2.07
N ALA A 366 -8.95 1.89 1.05
CA ALA A 366 -9.25 2.32 -0.31
C ALA A 366 -10.66 1.90 -0.74
N LEU A 367 -11.38 2.81 -1.37
CA LEU A 367 -12.66 2.57 -2.05
C LEU A 367 -12.41 2.78 -3.54
N GLU A 368 -12.26 1.70 -4.29
CA GLU A 368 -11.80 1.75 -5.69
C GLU A 368 -12.96 1.98 -6.66
N VAL A 369 -13.61 3.16 -6.54
CA VAL A 369 -14.65 3.59 -7.48
C VAL A 369 -14.08 3.90 -8.85
N LEU A 370 -12.86 4.45 -8.89
CA LEU A 370 -12.08 4.71 -10.10
C LEU A 370 -10.70 4.11 -9.91
N ASP A 371 -10.33 3.20 -10.82
CA ASP A 371 -9.04 2.53 -10.85
C ASP A 371 -8.35 2.70 -12.22
N LEU A 372 -7.04 2.47 -12.26
CA LEU A 372 -6.24 2.52 -13.48
C LEU A 372 -5.79 1.11 -13.85
N GLN A 373 -6.43 0.51 -14.83
CA GLN A 373 -6.12 -0.84 -15.29
C GLN A 373 -5.71 -0.81 -16.77
N ARG A 374 -4.60 -1.47 -17.14
CA ARG A 374 -4.13 -1.62 -18.53
C ARG A 374 -4.18 -0.34 -19.38
N SER A 375 -3.77 0.80 -18.80
CA SER A 375 -3.84 2.12 -19.44
C SER A 375 -5.27 2.64 -19.70
N CYS A 376 -6.26 2.16 -18.96
CA CYS A 376 -7.61 2.66 -18.96
C CYS A 376 -8.05 3.07 -17.54
N TYR A 377 -8.79 4.15 -17.44
CA TYR A 377 -9.58 4.46 -16.25
C TYR A 377 -10.82 3.57 -16.23
N VAL A 378 -10.97 2.78 -15.19
CA VAL A 378 -12.12 1.90 -14.97
C VAL A 378 -12.96 2.48 -13.84
N VAL A 379 -14.22 2.75 -14.12
CA VAL A 379 -15.15 3.35 -13.14
C VAL A 379 -16.24 2.33 -12.82
N ARG A 380 -16.38 1.96 -11.54
CA ARG A 380 -17.39 1.01 -11.06
C ARG A 380 -18.03 1.52 -9.77
N SER A 381 -19.22 1.02 -9.44
CA SER A 381 -19.91 1.40 -8.21
C SER A 381 -19.23 0.77 -6.98
N VAL A 382 -19.23 1.52 -5.86
CA VAL A 382 -18.88 0.98 -4.55
C VAL A 382 -19.96 1.36 -3.57
N THR A 383 -20.44 0.37 -2.80
CA THR A 383 -21.55 0.57 -1.86
C THR A 383 -21.18 0.09 -0.47
N LEU A 384 -21.38 0.94 0.53
CA LEU A 384 -21.28 0.61 1.95
C LEU A 384 -22.65 0.82 2.59
N GLY A 385 -23.15 -0.17 3.30
CA GLY A 385 -24.39 -0.09 4.09
C GLY A 385 -24.22 0.70 5.39
N ASP A 386 -25.34 0.89 6.08
CA ASP A 386 -25.36 1.61 7.36
C ASP A 386 -24.50 0.90 8.42
N ALA A 387 -23.78 1.69 9.20
CA ALA A 387 -22.87 1.21 10.25
C ALA A 387 -21.81 0.20 9.77
N ALA A 388 -21.56 0.12 8.47
CA ALA A 388 -20.49 -0.69 7.91
C ALA A 388 -19.11 -0.12 8.31
N SER A 389 -18.16 -1.00 8.57
CA SER A 389 -16.83 -0.60 9.03
C SER A 389 -15.74 -1.23 8.17
N VAL A 390 -14.87 -0.41 7.61
CA VAL A 390 -13.73 -0.83 6.79
C VAL A 390 -12.45 -0.70 7.61
N GLY A 391 -11.73 -1.79 7.77
CA GLY A 391 -10.49 -1.84 8.56
C GLY A 391 -9.35 -1.07 7.93
N THR A 392 -8.28 -0.86 8.70
CA THR A 392 -7.06 -0.18 8.25
C THR A 392 -6.45 -0.88 7.04
N ARG A 393 -6.15 -0.11 5.98
CA ARG A 393 -5.56 -0.61 4.72
C ARG A 393 -6.37 -1.73 4.06
N ALA A 394 -7.66 -1.83 4.35
CA ALA A 394 -8.54 -2.72 3.62
C ALA A 394 -9.01 -2.03 2.33
N VAL A 395 -9.33 -2.82 1.33
CA VAL A 395 -9.73 -2.35 0.00
C VAL A 395 -11.11 -2.89 -0.35
N ILE A 396 -11.95 -2.05 -0.90
CA ILE A 396 -13.19 -2.48 -1.55
C ILE A 396 -13.01 -2.23 -3.05
N ASP A 397 -12.94 -3.32 -3.81
CA ASP A 397 -12.79 -3.26 -5.26
C ASP A 397 -14.01 -2.63 -5.93
N GLY A 398 -13.80 -2.07 -7.12
CA GLY A 398 -14.88 -1.52 -7.94
C GLY A 398 -15.95 -2.57 -8.28
N GLY A 399 -17.18 -2.31 -7.90
CA GLY A 399 -18.32 -3.24 -7.94
C GLY A 399 -18.65 -3.84 -6.56
N GLY A 400 -17.74 -3.72 -5.58
CA GLY A 400 -17.90 -4.31 -4.27
C GLY A 400 -18.99 -3.65 -3.42
N THR A 401 -19.69 -4.48 -2.66
CA THR A 401 -20.74 -4.04 -1.71
C THR A 401 -20.46 -4.61 -0.33
N LEU A 402 -20.23 -3.73 0.66
CA LEU A 402 -20.14 -4.11 2.06
C LEU A 402 -21.50 -3.81 2.74
N PRO A 403 -22.28 -4.84 3.13
CA PRO A 403 -23.62 -4.65 3.67
C PRO A 403 -23.65 -3.94 5.03
N ALA A 404 -24.87 -3.56 5.46
CA ALA A 404 -25.08 -2.90 6.75
C ALA A 404 -24.53 -3.73 7.94
N ASN A 405 -24.00 -3.02 8.96
CA ASN A 405 -23.44 -3.60 10.18
C ASN A 405 -22.29 -4.60 9.94
N SER A 406 -21.69 -4.62 8.75
CA SER A 406 -20.60 -5.55 8.40
C SER A 406 -19.24 -4.92 8.66
N TYR A 407 -18.25 -5.77 8.87
CA TYR A 407 -16.86 -5.38 9.11
C TYR A 407 -15.93 -6.02 8.09
N LEU A 408 -15.18 -5.21 7.37
CA LEU A 408 -14.06 -5.67 6.55
C LEU A 408 -12.77 -5.56 7.39
N ALA A 409 -12.14 -6.69 7.66
CA ALA A 409 -10.95 -6.75 8.50
C ALA A 409 -9.76 -5.96 7.89
N PRO A 410 -8.79 -5.51 8.71
CA PRO A 410 -7.59 -4.86 8.19
C PRO A 410 -6.86 -5.70 7.14
N LEU A 411 -6.24 -5.04 6.17
CA LEU A 411 -5.44 -5.68 5.10
C LEU A 411 -6.23 -6.69 4.24
N SER A 412 -7.54 -6.57 4.19
CA SER A 412 -8.41 -7.45 3.42
C SER A 412 -8.93 -6.76 2.16
N VAL A 413 -9.23 -7.54 1.12
CA VAL A 413 -9.77 -7.03 -0.15
C VAL A 413 -11.14 -7.64 -0.40
N LEU A 414 -12.18 -6.81 -0.42
CA LEU A 414 -13.53 -7.21 -0.77
C LEU A 414 -13.70 -7.12 -2.29
N ALA A 415 -13.76 -8.26 -2.96
CA ALA A 415 -13.95 -8.33 -4.41
C ALA A 415 -15.41 -8.03 -4.82
N ALA A 416 -15.59 -7.61 -6.07
CA ALA A 416 -16.90 -7.21 -6.63
C ALA A 416 -17.96 -8.31 -6.57
N ASP A 417 -17.56 -9.56 -6.75
CA ASP A 417 -18.41 -10.76 -6.81
C ASP A 417 -18.61 -11.43 -5.45
N THR A 418 -18.09 -10.85 -4.37
CA THR A 418 -18.24 -11.41 -3.03
C THR A 418 -19.70 -11.35 -2.58
N ALA A 419 -20.33 -12.52 -2.39
CA ALA A 419 -21.67 -12.63 -1.83
C ALA A 419 -21.65 -12.27 -0.33
N ALA A 420 -21.77 -10.98 -0.04
CA ALA A 420 -21.70 -10.45 1.31
C ALA A 420 -23.08 -10.38 1.97
N GLN A 421 -23.21 -10.97 3.16
CA GLN A 421 -24.42 -10.88 3.99
C GLN A 421 -24.27 -9.77 5.05
N PRO A 422 -25.38 -9.15 5.48
CA PRO A 422 -25.37 -8.15 6.55
C PRO A 422 -24.86 -8.73 7.88
N SER A 423 -24.27 -7.85 8.73
CA SER A 423 -23.80 -8.19 10.07
C SER A 423 -22.76 -9.32 10.09
N ARG A 424 -21.84 -9.32 9.13
CA ARG A 424 -20.77 -10.31 9.01
C ARG A 424 -19.38 -9.64 8.95
N THR A 425 -18.38 -10.42 9.30
CA THR A 425 -16.96 -10.04 9.15
C THR A 425 -16.39 -10.71 7.92
N PHE A 426 -15.69 -9.91 7.13
CA PHE A 426 -14.97 -10.37 5.94
C PHE A 426 -13.47 -10.18 6.14
N SER A 427 -12.67 -11.23 5.87
CA SER A 427 -11.21 -11.20 6.05
C SER A 427 -10.48 -11.98 4.95
N GLY A 428 -9.31 -11.51 4.58
CA GLY A 428 -8.41 -12.14 3.58
C GLY A 428 -8.39 -11.44 2.22
N ILE A 429 -7.67 -12.02 1.26
CA ILE A 429 -7.48 -11.55 -0.11
C ILE A 429 -7.68 -12.73 -1.08
N PRO A 430 -8.87 -12.85 -1.72
CA PRO A 430 -10.10 -12.11 -1.52
C PRO A 430 -10.74 -12.38 -0.14
N ALA A 431 -11.49 -11.41 0.35
CA ALA A 431 -12.13 -11.51 1.65
C ALA A 431 -13.24 -12.56 1.65
N LYS A 432 -13.24 -13.40 2.69
CA LYS A 432 -14.26 -14.42 2.94
C LYS A 432 -14.96 -14.13 4.25
N ASP A 433 -16.20 -14.61 4.38
CA ASP A 433 -16.95 -14.52 5.64
C ASP A 433 -16.24 -15.34 6.75
N THR A 434 -15.94 -14.68 7.85
CA THR A 434 -15.24 -15.26 9.02
C THR A 434 -16.08 -15.24 10.29
N GLY A 435 -17.34 -14.82 10.22
CA GLY A 435 -18.25 -14.85 11.35
C GLY A 435 -18.88 -13.50 11.69
N LEU A 436 -19.22 -13.30 12.96
CA LEU A 436 -19.86 -12.08 13.43
C LEU A 436 -18.87 -10.92 13.53
N PRO A 437 -19.32 -9.66 13.36
CA PRO A 437 -18.47 -8.50 13.53
C PRO A 437 -18.00 -8.39 14.99
N PRO A 438 -16.82 -7.82 15.23
CA PRO A 438 -16.32 -7.59 16.58
C PRO A 438 -17.28 -6.69 17.35
N GLU A 439 -17.45 -6.97 18.64
CA GLU A 439 -18.24 -6.11 19.51
C GLU A 439 -17.67 -4.68 19.48
N LYS A 440 -18.58 -3.71 19.35
CA LYS A 440 -18.16 -2.31 19.44
C LYS A 440 -17.65 -2.05 20.85
N PRO A 441 -16.43 -1.54 21.03
CA PRO A 441 -15.91 -1.28 22.36
C PRO A 441 -16.85 -0.34 23.13
N SER A 442 -17.15 -0.68 24.37
CA SER A 442 -17.88 0.21 25.26
C SER A 442 -17.04 1.48 25.47
N VAL A 443 -17.61 2.60 25.15
CA VAL A 443 -16.94 3.89 25.29
C VAL A 443 -17.50 4.58 26.50
N ASP A 444 -16.82 4.44 27.63
CA ASP A 444 -17.27 5.04 28.89
C ASP A 444 -16.85 6.52 28.99
N GLY A 445 -17.81 7.37 29.34
CA GLY A 445 -17.60 8.66 29.98
C GLY A 445 -17.34 9.88 29.13
N CYS A 446 -17.01 9.77 27.84
CA CYS A 446 -16.75 10.95 26.99
C CYS A 446 -17.92 11.24 26.03
N LYS A 447 -18.59 12.39 26.18
CA LYS A 447 -19.60 12.80 25.21
C LYS A 447 -18.93 13.31 23.92
N PRO A 448 -19.37 12.86 22.72
CA PRO A 448 -18.90 13.43 21.47
C PRO A 448 -19.33 14.90 21.32
N LEU A 449 -18.47 15.72 20.77
CA LEU A 449 -18.79 17.11 20.41
C LEU A 449 -19.73 17.13 19.20
N SER A 450 -20.46 18.23 19.03
CA SER A 450 -21.21 18.45 17.79
C SER A 450 -20.23 18.54 16.61
N GLU A 451 -20.65 18.09 15.43
CA GLU A 451 -19.81 18.07 14.23
C GLU A 451 -19.22 19.44 13.88
N PRO A 452 -20.02 20.55 13.91
CA PRO A 452 -19.45 21.87 13.62
C PRO A 452 -18.43 22.33 14.65
N LEU A 453 -18.67 22.06 15.94
CA LEU A 453 -17.75 22.44 17.01
C LEU A 453 -16.43 21.67 16.91
N TYR A 454 -16.49 20.36 16.64
CA TYR A 454 -15.30 19.55 16.42
C TYR A 454 -14.49 20.04 15.22
N ALA A 455 -15.15 20.33 14.09
CA ALA A 455 -14.50 20.86 12.90
C ALA A 455 -13.85 22.22 13.16
N LEU A 456 -14.55 23.11 13.87
CA LEU A 456 -14.02 24.43 14.25
C LEU A 456 -12.76 24.29 15.12
N LEU A 457 -12.81 23.48 16.17
CA LEU A 457 -11.66 23.25 17.05
C LEU A 457 -10.47 22.64 16.29
N LYS A 458 -10.72 21.68 15.41
CA LYS A 458 -9.67 21.07 14.59
C LYS A 458 -9.05 22.09 13.63
N LEU A 459 -9.87 22.84 12.89
CA LEU A 459 -9.39 23.87 11.97
C LEU A 459 -8.59 24.95 12.70
N SER A 460 -9.09 25.42 13.85
CA SER A 460 -8.41 26.43 14.67
C SER A 460 -7.06 25.92 15.19
N ALA A 461 -7.00 24.68 15.68
CA ALA A 461 -5.76 24.07 16.14
C ALA A 461 -4.75 23.86 14.98
N SER A 462 -5.23 23.38 13.83
CA SER A 462 -4.37 23.22 12.63
C SER A 462 -3.87 24.57 12.11
N ALA A 463 -4.71 25.59 12.11
CA ALA A 463 -4.34 26.95 11.71
C ALA A 463 -3.33 27.57 12.70
N ALA A 464 -3.48 27.34 14.00
CA ALA A 464 -2.53 27.81 15.01
C ALA A 464 -1.14 27.18 14.80
N ILE A 465 -1.09 25.84 14.60
CA ILE A 465 0.16 25.14 14.31
C ILE A 465 0.80 25.67 13.03
N GLY A 466 0.06 25.71 11.91
CA GLY A 466 0.55 26.23 10.64
C GLY A 466 0.93 27.71 10.68
N GLY A 467 0.23 28.53 11.48
CA GLY A 467 0.57 29.93 11.72
C GLY A 467 1.91 30.09 12.42
N ILE A 468 2.21 29.26 13.42
CA ILE A 468 3.51 29.28 14.13
C ILE A 468 4.63 28.79 13.20
N GLU A 469 4.39 27.75 12.40
CA GLU A 469 5.34 27.27 11.39
C GLU A 469 5.65 28.37 10.36
N THR A 470 4.63 29.07 9.88
CA THR A 470 4.76 30.18 8.95
C THR A 470 5.56 31.35 9.58
N LEU A 471 5.26 31.69 10.83
CA LEU A 471 5.99 32.72 11.58
C LEU A 471 7.47 32.36 11.75
N ALA A 472 7.77 31.10 12.08
CA ALA A 472 9.15 30.63 12.19
C ALA A 472 9.90 30.75 10.84
N GLY A 473 9.23 30.44 9.72
CA GLY A 473 9.75 30.64 8.37
C GLY A 473 10.08 32.11 8.08
N PHE A 474 9.18 33.02 8.40
CA PHE A 474 9.41 34.45 8.25
C PHE A 474 10.56 34.97 9.10
N ILE A 475 10.64 34.55 10.37
CA ILE A 475 11.74 34.94 11.27
C ILE A 475 13.08 34.42 10.72
N SER A 476 13.12 33.19 10.24
CA SER A 476 14.34 32.61 9.65
C SER A 476 14.76 33.37 8.38
N LEU A 477 13.82 33.68 7.49
CA LEU A 477 14.08 34.46 6.28
C LEU A 477 14.57 35.86 6.62
N TRP A 478 13.96 36.53 7.59
CA TRP A 478 14.36 37.85 8.07
C TRP A 478 15.78 37.81 8.66
N LEU A 479 16.08 36.82 9.50
CA LEU A 479 17.40 36.65 10.10
C LEU A 479 18.48 36.38 9.01
N CYS A 480 18.20 35.49 8.07
CA CYS A 480 19.11 35.21 6.95
C CYS A 480 19.32 36.46 6.10
N SER A 481 18.26 37.24 5.81
CA SER A 481 18.37 38.53 5.10
C SER A 481 19.27 39.52 5.83
N ARG A 482 19.14 39.62 7.15
CA ARG A 482 20.00 40.48 7.98
C ARG A 482 21.46 40.03 8.03
N LEU A 483 21.70 38.72 8.18
CA LEU A 483 23.06 38.17 8.27
C LEU A 483 23.81 38.22 6.94
N THR A 484 23.10 38.03 5.84
CA THR A 484 23.70 38.03 4.47
C THR A 484 23.75 39.43 3.85
N GLY A 485 23.06 40.41 4.42
CA GLY A 485 22.92 41.76 3.82
C GLY A 485 22.04 41.81 2.58
N ILE A 486 21.36 40.68 2.24
CA ILE A 486 20.50 40.58 1.06
C ILE A 486 19.14 41.16 1.40
N ASN A 487 18.74 42.21 0.70
CA ASN A 487 17.37 42.76 0.85
C ASN A 487 16.38 41.96 0.01
N VAL A 488 15.73 40.98 0.63
CA VAL A 488 14.74 40.10 -0.03
C VAL A 488 13.57 40.90 -0.64
N VAL A 489 13.23 42.06 -0.07
CA VAL A 489 12.15 42.92 -0.57
C VAL A 489 12.59 43.70 -1.82
N ALA A 490 13.86 44.07 -1.93
CA ALA A 490 14.39 44.81 -3.08
C ALA A 490 14.44 44.02 -4.38
N VAL A 491 14.31 42.70 -4.31
CA VAL A 491 14.23 41.83 -5.51
C VAL A 491 12.96 42.10 -6.31
N LEU A 492 11.87 42.51 -5.65
CA LEU A 492 10.63 42.86 -6.33
C LEU A 492 10.75 44.18 -7.11
N ASP A 493 11.70 45.04 -6.72
CA ASP A 493 11.87 46.37 -7.33
C ASP A 493 12.97 46.47 -8.40
N ALA A 494 13.88 45.50 -8.47
CA ALA A 494 15.18 45.79 -9.13
C ALA A 494 15.49 45.05 -10.44
N GLY A 495 14.75 44.03 -10.83
CA GLY A 495 14.91 43.39 -12.16
C GLY A 495 16.32 42.85 -12.55
N LYS A 496 17.28 42.83 -11.61
CA LYS A 496 18.64 42.37 -11.86
C LYS A 496 18.77 40.86 -11.60
N PRO A 497 19.20 40.04 -12.59
CA PRO A 497 19.25 38.57 -12.46
C PRO A 497 20.03 38.08 -11.23
N TYR A 498 21.13 38.73 -10.87
CA TYR A 498 21.95 38.34 -9.73
C TYR A 498 21.18 38.48 -8.37
N GLN A 499 20.30 39.47 -8.26
CA GLN A 499 19.49 39.66 -7.04
C GLN A 499 18.45 38.55 -6.87
N VAL A 500 17.89 38.07 -7.97
CA VAL A 500 16.99 36.90 -7.96
C VAL A 500 17.73 35.65 -7.44
N VAL A 501 18.95 35.42 -7.95
CA VAL A 501 19.78 34.28 -7.51
C VAL A 501 20.14 34.41 -6.02
N MET A 502 20.57 35.58 -5.58
CA MET A 502 20.95 35.81 -4.18
C MET A 502 19.77 35.67 -3.23
N THR A 503 18.58 36.11 -3.65
CA THR A 503 17.34 35.93 -2.85
C THR A 503 16.94 34.46 -2.80
N ALA A 504 17.05 33.73 -3.90
CA ALA A 504 16.79 32.29 -3.91
C ALA A 504 17.76 31.54 -2.98
N LEU A 505 19.04 31.91 -2.97
CA LEU A 505 20.03 31.37 -2.02
C LEU A 505 19.70 31.71 -0.57
N CYS A 506 19.30 32.96 -0.30
CA CYS A 506 18.87 33.38 1.04
C CYS A 506 17.62 32.61 1.51
N ALA A 507 16.65 32.43 0.61
CA ALA A 507 15.43 31.63 0.89
C ALA A 507 15.76 30.15 1.13
N ALA A 508 16.68 29.59 0.36
CA ALA A 508 17.14 28.20 0.56
C ALA A 508 17.86 28.03 1.92
N LEU A 509 18.72 28.97 2.28
CA LEU A 509 19.40 28.98 3.59
C LEU A 509 18.37 29.12 4.73
N ALA A 510 17.39 29.99 4.58
CA ALA A 510 16.30 30.15 5.54
C ALA A 510 15.48 28.87 5.69
N ALA A 511 15.17 28.16 4.60
CA ALA A 511 14.46 26.90 4.65
C ALA A 511 15.24 25.80 5.38
N VAL A 512 16.57 25.76 5.20
CA VAL A 512 17.42 24.79 5.93
C VAL A 512 17.50 25.15 7.42
N THR A 513 17.67 26.42 7.76
CA THR A 513 17.82 26.87 9.15
C THR A 513 16.52 26.81 9.95
N VAL A 514 15.35 26.93 9.30
CA VAL A 514 14.05 26.84 9.98
C VAL A 514 13.69 25.41 10.38
N LEU A 515 14.16 24.39 9.64
CA LEU A 515 13.78 23.01 9.84
C LEU A 515 14.02 22.48 11.27
N PRO A 516 15.20 22.68 11.90
CA PRO A 516 15.42 22.27 13.30
C PRO A 516 14.45 22.93 14.29
N PHE A 517 14.11 24.21 14.06
CA PHE A 517 13.18 24.93 14.92
C PHE A 517 11.74 24.40 14.76
N LEU A 518 11.32 24.08 13.53
CA LEU A 518 10.01 23.47 13.27
C LEU A 518 9.91 22.11 13.95
N LEU A 519 10.92 21.26 13.79
CA LEU A 519 10.95 19.95 14.42
C LEU A 519 10.93 20.02 15.95
N LEU A 520 11.65 20.98 16.53
CA LEU A 520 11.61 21.25 17.97
C LEU A 520 10.23 21.74 18.42
N PHE A 521 9.63 22.67 17.67
CA PHE A 521 8.28 23.17 17.93
C PHE A 521 7.26 22.05 17.88
N GLU A 522 7.29 21.21 16.84
CA GLU A 522 6.40 20.04 16.70
C GLU A 522 6.55 19.08 17.90
N ALA A 523 7.78 18.81 18.35
CA ALA A 523 8.02 17.98 19.53
C ALA A 523 7.44 18.60 20.81
N LEU A 524 7.65 19.89 21.01
CA LEU A 524 7.09 20.62 22.16
C LEU A 524 5.55 20.68 22.11
N ALA A 525 4.98 20.92 20.93
CA ALA A 525 3.54 20.90 20.74
C ALA A 525 2.95 19.52 21.05
N ALA A 526 3.56 18.43 20.58
CA ALA A 526 3.17 17.07 20.92
C ALA A 526 3.26 16.81 22.43
N ARG A 527 4.31 17.30 23.10
CA ARG A 527 4.48 17.18 24.55
C ARG A 527 3.43 17.95 25.33
N VAL A 528 3.04 19.16 24.87
CA VAL A 528 1.97 19.99 25.49
C VAL A 528 0.60 19.34 25.33
N ILE A 529 0.32 18.76 24.16
CA ILE A 529 -0.90 17.95 23.93
C ILE A 529 -0.94 16.80 24.94
N GLY A 530 0.22 16.23 25.28
CA GLY A 530 0.45 15.25 26.32
C GLY A 530 0.05 13.83 25.94
N ALA A 531 0.49 12.89 26.75
CA ALA A 531 0.21 11.47 26.60
C ALA A 531 -1.31 11.20 26.71
N ILE A 532 -1.79 10.27 25.89
CA ILE A 532 -3.16 9.82 25.88
C ILE A 532 -3.17 8.42 26.49
N PRO A 533 -3.94 8.17 27.57
CA PRO A 533 -4.03 6.84 28.17
C PRO A 533 -4.50 5.81 27.15
N ALA A 534 -4.11 4.54 27.34
CA ALA A 534 -4.66 3.45 26.55
C ALA A 534 -6.18 3.32 26.82
N GLY A 535 -6.97 3.16 25.76
CA GLY A 535 -8.41 3.07 25.86
C GLY A 535 -9.13 3.29 24.54
N SER A 536 -10.45 3.17 24.58
CA SER A 536 -11.33 3.45 23.43
C SER A 536 -11.96 4.82 23.59
N TYR A 537 -11.83 5.66 22.57
CA TYR A 537 -12.31 7.04 22.60
C TYR A 537 -13.36 7.27 21.52
N PRO A 538 -14.49 7.97 21.83
CA PRO A 538 -15.48 8.31 20.83
C PRO A 538 -14.87 9.17 19.73
N LEU A 539 -15.31 8.91 18.52
CA LEU A 539 -15.07 9.84 17.41
C LEU A 539 -15.63 11.23 17.81
N ARG A 540 -14.94 12.28 17.41
CA ARG A 540 -15.29 13.69 17.73
C ARG A 540 -15.17 14.06 19.23
N SER A 541 -14.52 13.27 20.05
CA SER A 541 -14.17 13.68 21.42
C SER A 541 -12.91 14.58 21.43
N LEU A 542 -12.71 15.32 22.53
CA LEU A 542 -11.45 16.07 22.71
C LEU A 542 -10.23 15.13 22.78
N ALA A 543 -10.38 13.94 23.34
CA ALA A 543 -9.32 12.94 23.34
C ALA A 543 -8.98 12.50 21.91
N PHE A 544 -10.00 12.25 21.07
CA PHE A 544 -9.79 11.91 19.66
C PHE A 544 -9.12 13.06 18.88
N LEU A 545 -9.50 14.32 19.18
CA LEU A 545 -8.83 15.49 18.60
C LEU A 545 -7.35 15.54 18.97
N ARG A 546 -7.01 15.27 20.24
CA ARG A 546 -5.61 15.18 20.69
C ARG A 546 -4.86 14.09 19.95
N ILE A 547 -5.44 12.88 19.79
CA ILE A 547 -4.85 11.79 19.01
C ILE A 547 -4.59 12.23 17.57
N TRP A 548 -5.58 12.89 16.94
CA TRP A 548 -5.45 13.37 15.57
C TRP A 548 -4.30 14.38 15.40
N LEU A 549 -4.22 15.38 16.28
CA LEU A 549 -3.17 16.39 16.25
C LEU A 549 -1.79 15.79 16.48
N THR A 550 -1.64 14.94 17.53
CA THR A 550 -0.37 14.29 17.83
C THR A 550 0.09 13.39 16.68
N SER A 551 -0.81 12.59 16.11
CA SER A 551 -0.48 11.77 14.93
C SER A 551 -0.07 12.62 13.73
N GLY A 552 -0.65 13.82 13.57
CA GLY A 552 -0.27 14.77 12.54
C GLY A 552 1.16 15.27 12.70
N LEU A 553 1.53 15.70 13.91
CA LEU A 553 2.88 16.17 14.24
C LEU A 553 3.92 15.04 14.08
N VAL A 554 3.60 13.83 14.57
CA VAL A 554 4.45 12.65 14.40
C VAL A 554 4.68 12.33 12.92
N ASN A 555 3.63 12.35 12.09
CA ASN A 555 3.77 12.10 10.65
C ASN A 555 4.55 13.20 9.92
N SER A 556 4.44 14.46 10.37
CA SER A 556 5.25 15.56 9.85
C SER A 556 6.73 15.34 10.13
N ALA A 557 7.09 15.13 11.39
CA ALA A 557 8.47 14.89 11.81
C ALA A 557 9.04 13.60 11.17
N ASN A 558 8.23 12.55 11.05
CA ASN A 558 8.65 11.28 10.47
C ASN A 558 9.12 11.42 9.01
N ARG A 559 8.53 12.33 8.23
CA ARG A 559 8.97 12.60 6.83
C ARG A 559 10.42 13.06 6.74
N TRP A 560 10.92 13.76 7.77
CA TRP A 560 12.26 14.33 7.80
C TRP A 560 13.25 13.48 8.59
N LEU A 561 12.81 12.83 9.65
CA LEU A 561 13.67 12.16 10.62
C LEU A 561 13.66 10.63 10.53
N SER A 562 12.74 10.03 9.76
CA SER A 562 12.65 8.57 9.63
C SER A 562 13.97 7.97 9.14
N GLY A 563 14.43 6.90 9.82
CA GLY A 563 15.70 6.25 9.51
C GLY A 563 16.96 6.99 9.98
N SER A 564 16.82 8.17 10.63
CA SER A 564 17.95 8.92 11.20
C SER A 564 18.13 8.67 12.70
N LEU A 565 19.33 8.99 13.22
CA LEU A 565 19.62 8.95 14.65
C LEU A 565 18.82 9.99 15.45
N PHE A 566 18.26 11.00 14.79
CA PHE A 566 17.50 12.07 15.42
C PHE A 566 16.05 11.66 15.74
N TRP A 567 15.52 10.62 15.10
CA TRP A 567 14.15 10.16 15.33
C TRP A 567 13.87 9.75 16.78
N PRO A 568 14.69 8.89 17.44
CA PRO A 568 14.51 8.57 18.85
C PRO A 568 14.65 9.78 19.79
N VAL A 569 15.52 10.74 19.43
CA VAL A 569 15.69 11.97 20.21
C VAL A 569 14.42 12.82 20.13
N TRP A 570 13.86 12.98 18.94
CA TRP A 570 12.63 13.71 18.73
C TRP A 570 11.45 13.09 19.50
N LEU A 571 11.28 11.76 19.46
CA LEU A 571 10.24 11.05 20.21
C LEU A 571 10.36 11.30 21.73
N ARG A 572 11.56 11.26 22.28
CA ARG A 572 11.80 11.59 23.71
C ARG A 572 11.44 13.04 24.03
N LEU A 573 11.78 13.98 23.17
CA LEU A 573 11.41 15.39 23.33
C LEU A 573 9.89 15.58 23.25
N ALA A 574 9.21 14.84 22.40
CA ALA A 574 7.76 14.83 22.29
C ALA A 574 7.05 14.16 23.48
N GLY A 575 7.80 13.47 24.38
CA GLY A 575 7.24 12.79 25.54
C GLY A 575 6.69 11.40 25.25
N MET A 576 7.23 10.75 24.20
CA MET A 576 6.84 9.41 23.73
C MET A 576 7.91 8.37 24.03
#